data_9795d209662420567aaf2dc4c3f9fdde
#
_entry.id   9795d209662420567aaf2dc4c3f9fdde
#
_cell.length_a   1.000
_cell.length_b   1.000
_cell.length_c   1.000
_cell.angle_alpha   90.00
_cell.angle_beta   90.00
_cell.angle_gamma   90.00
#
_symmetry.space_group_name_H-M   'P 1'
#
loop_
_entity.id
_entity.type
_entity.pdbx_description
1 polymer ?
#
loop_
_entity_poly.entity_id
_entity_poly.type
_entity_poly.pdbx_seq_one_letter_code
_entity_poly.pdbx_strand_id
1 'polypeptide(L)'
;RIKKITFTNNKELEVSDNTIIISSLPITLTSKLLGFKSDLKFRGVRTAYIAVNKKRVLPKKCNWIYYSSKEIIFNRISEHKTMTKYISPSNKTYLSAEIAYSKNDKIDKLELKELRKKVIGDLIKTGLISNEKEVFDFSDNKEDFVYPVQFTNYKYELSKTFNNISKFRQLYSLGTGGEFNYADSQILFHKSMDLVNILCDKHSTETQVQQNHIETVLNKHVVLGKKTVGDGYLPYIIAEAGLNHNGDVDLAKKLIDEAIKIKCDSIKFQTFTAKSRISKETKSVKYAEEADGLQENIYEMFERLSLNEKAHREIFSYAKKRGIEIFSTPFDEYSVNFLDKLGVNFYKVASVDLVNLPLIKRIGETGKPLILS
;
A
#
# COMPACT_ATOMS: atom_id res chain seq x y z
N ARG A 1 23.78 -4.09 -26.49
CA ARG A 1 24.51 -3.53 -25.33
C ARG A 1 24.54 -2.01 -25.39
N ILE A 2 24.53 -1.34 -24.22
CA ILE A 2 24.73 0.11 -24.09
C ILE A 2 26.25 0.35 -24.12
N LYS A 3 26.70 1.23 -24.98
CA LYS A 3 28.14 1.57 -25.13
C LYS A 3 28.47 2.93 -24.49
N LYS A 4 27.46 3.82 -24.39
CA LYS A 4 27.67 5.19 -23.94
C LYS A 4 26.40 5.74 -23.31
N ILE A 5 26.56 6.56 -22.28
CA ILE A 5 25.50 7.35 -21.64
C ILE A 5 25.85 8.82 -21.85
N THR A 6 24.95 9.57 -22.49
CA THR A 6 25.09 11.03 -22.68
C THR A 6 24.17 11.76 -21.71
N PHE A 7 24.72 12.64 -20.92
CA PHE A 7 24.00 13.48 -19.96
C PHE A 7 23.45 14.74 -20.61
N THR A 8 22.48 15.39 -19.98
CA THR A 8 21.86 16.63 -20.47
C THR A 8 22.85 17.81 -20.59
N ASN A 9 23.97 17.77 -19.88
CA ASN A 9 25.06 18.74 -19.98
C ASN A 9 26.12 18.34 -21.03
N ASN A 10 25.80 17.45 -21.94
CA ASN A 10 26.66 16.90 -22.99
C ASN A 10 27.90 16.13 -22.49
N LYS A 11 28.00 15.84 -21.20
CA LYS A 11 29.01 14.89 -20.70
C LYS A 11 28.66 13.50 -21.17
N GLU A 12 29.67 12.72 -21.47
CA GLU A 12 29.55 11.34 -21.92
C GLU A 12 30.27 10.41 -20.96
N LEU A 13 29.66 9.24 -20.73
CA LEU A 13 30.25 8.15 -19.98
C LEU A 13 30.30 6.90 -20.88
N GLU A 14 31.50 6.43 -21.15
CA GLU A 14 31.73 5.16 -21.85
C GLU A 14 31.33 3.99 -20.94
N VAL A 15 30.65 3.01 -21.51
CA VAL A 15 30.13 1.84 -20.80
C VAL A 15 30.89 0.60 -21.27
N SER A 16 31.68 0.00 -20.38
CA SER A 16 32.40 -1.25 -20.67
C SER A 16 31.45 -2.45 -20.68
N ASP A 17 31.95 -3.58 -21.21
CA ASP A 17 31.18 -4.82 -21.29
C ASP A 17 30.80 -5.39 -19.89
N ASN A 18 31.58 -5.08 -18.87
CA ASN A 18 31.36 -5.53 -17.48
C ASN A 18 30.59 -4.51 -16.64
N THR A 19 30.12 -3.41 -17.23
CA THR A 19 29.36 -2.38 -16.49
C THR A 19 27.92 -2.83 -16.30
N ILE A 20 27.44 -2.74 -15.06
CA ILE A 20 26.04 -2.90 -14.70
C ILE A 20 25.43 -1.50 -14.57
N ILE A 21 24.28 -1.28 -15.19
CA ILE A 21 23.52 -0.04 -15.13
C ILE A 21 22.23 -0.30 -14.37
N ILE A 22 22.05 0.37 -13.24
CA ILE A 22 20.79 0.33 -12.48
C ILE A 22 20.08 1.68 -12.68
N SER A 23 18.91 1.65 -13.31
CA SER A 23 18.12 2.84 -13.61
C SER A 23 16.94 2.96 -12.63
N SER A 24 16.88 4.05 -11.89
CA SER A 24 15.70 4.46 -11.12
C SER A 24 14.82 5.49 -11.86
N LEU A 25 15.17 5.82 -13.10
CA LEU A 25 14.36 6.69 -13.93
C LEU A 25 12.98 6.09 -14.20
N PRO A 26 11.94 6.92 -14.40
CA PRO A 26 10.65 6.43 -14.87
C PRO A 26 10.82 5.52 -16.09
N ILE A 27 10.20 4.35 -16.05
CA ILE A 27 10.38 3.30 -17.08
C ILE A 27 10.04 3.82 -18.49
N THR A 28 9.09 4.75 -18.60
CA THR A 28 8.73 5.43 -19.85
C THR A 28 9.87 6.29 -20.38
N LEU A 29 10.63 6.94 -19.49
CA LEU A 29 11.79 7.73 -19.85
C LEU A 29 12.96 6.82 -20.25
N THR A 30 13.22 5.77 -19.46
CA THR A 30 14.23 4.74 -19.81
C THR A 30 13.94 4.13 -21.17
N SER A 31 12.68 3.77 -21.43
CA SER A 31 12.24 3.22 -22.73
C SER A 31 12.50 4.21 -23.88
N LYS A 32 12.16 5.48 -23.67
CA LYS A 32 12.39 6.57 -24.66
C LYS A 32 13.88 6.77 -24.96
N LEU A 33 14.73 6.76 -23.93
CA LEU A 33 16.19 6.89 -24.10
C LEU A 33 16.81 5.74 -24.90
N LEU A 34 16.19 4.56 -24.82
CA LEU A 34 16.57 3.38 -25.61
C LEU A 34 15.93 3.33 -27.01
N GLY A 35 15.14 4.35 -27.39
CA GLY A 35 14.49 4.44 -28.70
C GLY A 35 13.16 3.68 -28.79
N PHE A 36 12.56 3.23 -27.69
CA PHE A 36 11.28 2.54 -27.69
C PHE A 36 10.15 3.45 -27.23
N LYS A 37 8.96 3.26 -27.81
CA LYS A 37 7.73 3.88 -27.35
C LYS A 37 7.09 3.04 -26.24
N SER A 38 6.61 3.71 -25.20
CA SER A 38 5.81 3.10 -24.13
C SER A 38 4.52 3.90 -23.96
N ASP A 39 3.39 3.21 -23.87
CA ASP A 39 2.07 3.82 -23.65
C ASP A 39 1.69 3.90 -22.16
N LEU A 40 2.58 3.51 -21.27
CA LEU A 40 2.46 3.68 -19.83
C LEU A 40 2.37 5.17 -19.48
N LYS A 41 1.61 5.49 -18.43
CA LYS A 41 1.35 6.86 -18.00
C LYS A 41 1.63 7.03 -16.53
N PHE A 42 2.16 8.19 -16.18
CA PHE A 42 2.30 8.63 -14.80
C PHE A 42 1.37 9.81 -14.54
N ARG A 43 0.97 9.93 -13.29
CA ARG A 43 0.34 11.12 -12.75
C ARG A 43 1.38 11.91 -11.97
N GLY A 44 1.44 13.20 -12.25
CA GLY A 44 2.32 14.11 -11.53
C GLY A 44 1.68 14.67 -10.27
N VAL A 45 2.50 15.27 -9.44
CA VAL A 45 2.08 16.08 -8.28
C VAL A 45 2.70 17.46 -8.38
N ARG A 46 1.86 18.47 -8.26
CA ARG A 46 2.28 19.85 -8.10
C ARG A 46 2.12 20.21 -6.62
N THR A 47 3.21 20.42 -5.94
CA THR A 47 3.22 20.77 -4.52
C THR A 47 3.36 22.27 -4.37
N ALA A 48 2.33 22.91 -3.80
CA ALA A 48 2.40 24.31 -3.40
C ALA A 48 2.94 24.38 -1.97
N TYR A 49 3.93 25.23 -1.75
CA TYR A 49 4.51 25.53 -0.45
C TYR A 49 4.00 26.89 0.02
N ILE A 50 3.38 26.91 1.20
CA ILE A 50 2.68 28.08 1.72
C ILE A 50 3.26 28.44 3.09
N ALA A 51 3.92 29.59 3.19
CA ALA A 51 4.45 30.11 4.44
C ALA A 51 3.42 30.99 5.15
N VAL A 52 3.08 30.66 6.41
CA VAL A 52 1.96 31.24 7.14
C VAL A 52 2.43 31.89 8.44
N ASN A 53 1.94 33.12 8.70
CA ASN A 53 2.19 33.87 9.94
C ASN A 53 1.34 33.36 11.10
N LYS A 54 1.42 32.06 11.36
CA LYS A 54 0.79 31.38 12.51
C LYS A 54 1.76 30.37 13.10
N LYS A 55 1.68 30.16 14.39
CA LYS A 55 2.47 29.12 15.06
C LYS A 55 2.10 27.71 14.56
N ARG A 56 0.83 27.53 14.21
CA ARG A 56 0.24 26.25 13.74
C ARG A 56 -1.07 26.55 13.00
N VAL A 57 -1.34 25.76 11.99
CA VAL A 57 -2.56 25.82 11.15
C VAL A 57 -3.43 24.57 11.33
N LEU A 58 -2.85 23.38 11.24
CA LEU A 58 -3.63 22.16 11.37
C LEU A 58 -4.07 21.87 12.82
N PRO A 59 -5.17 21.16 13.04
CA PRO A 59 -5.64 20.75 14.37
C PRO A 59 -4.56 20.03 15.18
N LYS A 60 -4.66 20.05 16.52
CA LYS A 60 -3.75 19.30 17.40
C LYS A 60 -3.77 17.81 17.03
N LYS A 61 -2.60 17.17 17.07
CA LYS A 61 -2.39 15.76 16.71
C LYS A 61 -2.63 15.43 15.23
N CYS A 62 -2.77 16.43 14.35
CA CYS A 62 -2.92 16.25 12.93
C CYS A 62 -1.66 16.74 12.21
N ASN A 63 -1.03 15.89 11.38
CA ASN A 63 0.15 16.22 10.59
C ASN A 63 -0.22 16.54 9.13
N TRP A 64 -1.32 15.95 8.65
CA TRP A 64 -1.88 16.19 7.32
C TRP A 64 -3.38 15.91 7.30
N ILE A 65 -4.06 16.48 6.30
CA ILE A 65 -5.49 16.26 6.02
C ILE A 65 -5.65 15.92 4.55
N TYR A 66 -6.45 14.90 4.25
CA TYR A 66 -6.87 14.57 2.91
C TYR A 66 -8.22 15.22 2.57
N TYR A 67 -8.35 15.70 1.34
CA TYR A 67 -9.57 16.27 0.80
C TYR A 67 -10.03 15.47 -0.41
N SER A 68 -11.23 14.91 -0.34
CA SER A 68 -11.87 14.15 -1.44
C SER A 68 -12.81 15.00 -2.30
N SER A 69 -13.13 16.24 -1.87
CA SER A 69 -14.02 17.14 -2.59
C SER A 69 -13.38 17.66 -3.88
N LYS A 70 -14.13 17.60 -4.99
CA LYS A 70 -13.72 18.18 -6.27
C LYS A 70 -13.69 19.72 -6.26
N GLU A 71 -14.25 20.34 -5.23
CA GLU A 71 -14.27 21.79 -5.04
C GLU A 71 -13.00 22.35 -4.40
N ILE A 72 -12.13 21.48 -3.87
CA ILE A 72 -10.84 21.82 -3.28
C ILE A 72 -9.76 21.36 -4.24
N ILE A 73 -8.84 22.27 -4.59
CA ILE A 73 -7.83 21.99 -5.60
C ILE A 73 -6.77 20.98 -5.13
N PHE A 74 -6.46 20.93 -3.84
CA PHE A 74 -5.46 20.05 -3.28
C PHE A 74 -6.09 18.77 -2.71
N ASN A 75 -5.38 17.65 -2.89
CA ASN A 75 -5.79 16.35 -2.37
C ASN A 75 -5.31 16.12 -0.93
N ARG A 76 -4.15 16.68 -0.58
CA ARG A 76 -3.55 16.60 0.75
C ARG A 76 -2.93 17.94 1.13
N ILE A 77 -3.12 18.32 2.39
CA ILE A 77 -2.41 19.44 3.02
C ILE A 77 -1.62 18.90 4.20
N SER A 78 -0.35 19.21 4.29
CA SER A 78 0.54 18.78 5.38
C SER A 78 1.16 20.00 6.06
N GLU A 79 1.36 19.90 7.38
CA GLU A 79 2.08 20.91 8.16
C GLU A 79 3.34 20.29 8.77
N HIS A 80 4.48 20.53 8.15
CA HIS A 80 5.74 19.85 8.51
C HIS A 80 6.26 20.22 9.90
N LYS A 81 5.88 21.38 10.44
CA LYS A 81 6.24 21.78 11.81
C LYS A 81 5.62 20.87 12.86
N THR A 82 4.56 20.14 12.55
CA THR A 82 3.98 19.16 13.45
C THR A 82 4.85 17.91 13.61
N MET A 83 5.71 17.64 12.62
CA MET A 83 6.64 16.50 12.62
C MET A 83 7.98 16.86 13.26
N THR A 84 8.44 18.11 13.11
CA THR A 84 9.67 18.59 13.72
C THR A 84 9.63 20.10 13.98
N LYS A 85 10.04 20.51 15.19
CA LYS A 85 10.05 21.91 15.62
C LYS A 85 11.13 22.79 14.96
N TYR A 86 12.07 22.18 14.24
CA TYR A 86 13.23 22.85 13.69
C TYR A 86 13.01 23.45 12.28
N ILE A 87 11.87 23.19 11.65
CA ILE A 87 11.62 23.55 10.25
C ILE A 87 11.29 25.04 10.05
N SER A 88 10.72 25.73 11.05
CA SER A 88 10.33 27.14 10.93
C SER A 88 10.48 27.86 12.26
N PRO A 89 10.53 29.24 12.27
CA PRO A 89 10.51 30.03 13.49
C PRO A 89 9.32 29.67 14.40
N SER A 90 9.46 29.92 15.69
CA SER A 90 8.46 29.52 16.70
C SER A 90 7.06 30.06 16.43
N ASN A 91 6.95 31.26 15.87
CA ASN A 91 5.72 31.99 15.58
C ASN A 91 5.17 31.79 14.15
N LYS A 92 5.89 31.07 13.30
CA LYS A 92 5.51 30.83 11.89
C LYS A 92 5.43 29.34 11.60
N THR A 93 4.71 28.97 10.54
CA THR A 93 4.67 27.60 10.03
C THR A 93 4.65 27.63 8.51
N TYR A 94 4.83 26.46 7.90
CA TYR A 94 4.55 26.29 6.49
C TYR A 94 3.77 25.02 6.21
N LEU A 95 2.96 25.08 5.16
CA LEU A 95 2.13 23.99 4.66
C LEU A 95 2.65 23.55 3.30
N SER A 96 2.47 22.29 2.98
CA SER A 96 2.54 21.78 1.62
C SER A 96 1.18 21.28 1.17
N ALA A 97 0.69 21.82 0.06
CA ALA A 97 -0.55 21.39 -0.58
C ALA A 97 -0.23 20.59 -1.83
N GLU A 98 -0.61 19.33 -1.85
CA GLU A 98 -0.37 18.42 -2.97
C GLU A 98 -1.57 18.39 -3.91
N ILE A 99 -1.30 18.64 -5.18
CA ILE A 99 -2.28 18.74 -6.25
C ILE A 99 -1.92 17.74 -7.34
N ALA A 100 -2.69 16.67 -7.47
CA ALA A 100 -2.45 15.70 -8.52
C ALA A 100 -2.82 16.26 -9.89
N TYR A 101 -1.99 16.03 -10.90
CA TYR A 101 -2.25 16.48 -12.27
C TYR A 101 -1.83 15.43 -13.30
N SER A 102 -2.34 15.60 -14.51
CA SER A 102 -1.87 14.88 -15.68
C SER A 102 -1.15 15.84 -16.63
N LYS A 103 -0.15 15.35 -17.33
CA LYS A 103 0.59 16.16 -18.29
C LYS A 103 -0.35 16.86 -19.28
N ASN A 104 -0.16 18.16 -19.47
CA ASN A 104 -0.95 19.05 -20.31
C ASN A 104 -2.38 19.34 -19.84
N ASP A 105 -2.81 18.91 -18.64
CA ASP A 105 -4.11 19.29 -18.09
C ASP A 105 -4.14 20.77 -17.60
N LYS A 106 -5.27 21.19 -17.04
CA LYS A 106 -5.46 22.56 -16.56
C LYS A 106 -4.53 22.88 -15.39
N ILE A 107 -4.23 21.93 -14.51
CA ILE A 107 -3.36 22.14 -13.35
C ILE A 107 -1.90 22.26 -13.77
N ASP A 108 -1.47 21.43 -14.72
CA ASP A 108 -0.12 21.49 -15.29
C ASP A 108 0.19 22.88 -15.90
N LYS A 109 -0.82 23.47 -16.55
CA LYS A 109 -0.69 24.76 -17.28
C LYS A 109 -0.92 25.99 -16.43
N LEU A 110 -1.36 25.87 -15.16
CA LEU A 110 -1.61 27.03 -14.31
C LEU A 110 -0.32 27.83 -14.07
N GLU A 111 -0.40 29.13 -14.25
CA GLU A 111 0.65 30.05 -13.80
C GLU A 111 0.70 30.12 -12.26
N LEU A 112 1.89 30.40 -11.69
CA LEU A 112 2.08 30.45 -10.24
C LEU A 112 1.09 31.38 -9.53
N LYS A 113 0.82 32.55 -10.13
CA LYS A 113 -0.13 33.54 -9.58
C LYS A 113 -1.55 33.01 -9.49
N GLU A 114 -1.99 32.26 -10.50
CA GLU A 114 -3.33 31.68 -10.52
C GLU A 114 -3.44 30.48 -9.56
N LEU A 115 -2.37 29.66 -9.49
CA LEU A 115 -2.28 28.57 -8.52
C LEU A 115 -2.37 29.11 -7.10
N ARG A 116 -1.57 30.15 -6.78
CA ARG A 116 -1.59 30.83 -5.48
C ARG A 116 -3.01 31.27 -5.11
N LYS A 117 -3.70 31.96 -6.03
CA LYS A 117 -5.08 32.44 -5.81
C LYS A 117 -6.04 31.29 -5.47
N LYS A 118 -5.97 30.17 -6.22
CA LYS A 118 -6.83 29.01 -6.00
C LYS A 118 -6.52 28.31 -4.67
N VAL A 119 -5.24 28.04 -4.39
CA VAL A 119 -4.82 27.36 -3.16
C VAL A 119 -5.18 28.20 -1.93
N ILE A 120 -4.91 29.49 -1.93
CA ILE A 120 -5.25 30.38 -0.82
C ILE A 120 -6.79 30.47 -0.64
N GLY A 121 -7.54 30.58 -1.73
CA GLY A 121 -8.99 30.57 -1.68
C GLY A 121 -9.54 29.29 -1.02
N ASP A 122 -8.97 28.14 -1.36
CA ASP A 122 -9.37 26.85 -0.78
C ASP A 122 -8.91 26.69 0.68
N LEU A 123 -7.76 27.25 1.06
CA LEU A 123 -7.33 27.29 2.47
C LEU A 123 -8.30 28.14 3.32
N ILE A 124 -8.82 29.25 2.79
CA ILE A 124 -9.85 30.06 3.45
C ILE A 124 -11.17 29.30 3.51
N LYS A 125 -11.59 28.70 2.39
CA LYS A 125 -12.84 27.90 2.29
C LYS A 125 -12.86 26.74 3.29
N THR A 126 -11.72 26.10 3.53
CA THR A 126 -11.57 25.01 4.49
C THR A 126 -11.36 25.46 5.94
N GLY A 127 -11.28 26.77 6.20
CA GLY A 127 -11.07 27.36 7.52
C GLY A 127 -9.66 27.19 8.09
N LEU A 128 -8.70 26.75 7.28
CA LEU A 128 -7.30 26.59 7.69
C LEU A 128 -6.61 27.94 7.92
N ILE A 129 -6.94 28.93 7.10
CA ILE A 129 -6.55 30.34 7.30
C ILE A 129 -7.78 31.23 7.23
N SER A 130 -7.72 32.39 7.86
CA SER A 130 -8.86 33.31 7.90
C SER A 130 -8.88 34.28 6.74
N ASN A 131 -7.72 34.64 6.21
CA ASN A 131 -7.57 35.57 5.09
C ASN A 131 -6.18 35.46 4.43
N GLU A 132 -6.03 36.04 3.26
CA GLU A 132 -4.80 35.98 2.46
C GLU A 132 -3.58 36.65 3.15
N LYS A 133 -3.79 37.63 4.03
CA LYS A 133 -2.70 38.36 4.71
C LYS A 133 -1.91 37.47 5.68
N GLU A 134 -2.46 36.32 6.06
CA GLU A 134 -1.75 35.33 6.86
C GLU A 134 -0.63 34.63 6.07
N VAL A 135 -0.69 34.63 4.74
CA VAL A 135 0.31 34.00 3.87
C VAL A 135 1.34 35.05 3.43
N PHE A 136 2.59 34.87 3.83
CA PHE A 136 3.65 35.82 3.51
C PHE A 136 4.60 35.35 2.41
N ASP A 137 4.59 34.04 2.07
CA ASP A 137 5.38 33.50 0.96
C ASP A 137 4.67 32.31 0.33
N PHE A 138 4.90 32.09 -0.98
CA PHE A 138 4.28 31.03 -1.75
C PHE A 138 5.17 30.63 -2.93
N SER A 139 5.44 29.34 -3.05
CA SER A 139 6.16 28.76 -4.18
C SER A 139 5.54 27.42 -4.55
N ASP A 140 5.95 26.84 -5.67
CA ASP A 140 5.54 25.48 -6.05
C ASP A 140 6.68 24.70 -6.71
N ASN A 141 6.49 23.39 -6.74
CA ASN A 141 7.32 22.45 -7.49
C ASN A 141 6.42 21.45 -8.22
N LYS A 142 6.87 21.01 -9.40
CA LYS A 142 6.20 19.99 -10.20
C LYS A 142 7.06 18.75 -10.31
N GLU A 143 6.45 17.59 -10.07
CA GLU A 143 7.03 16.28 -10.34
C GLU A 143 6.11 15.51 -11.26
N ASP A 144 6.56 15.24 -12.49
CA ASP A 144 5.72 14.63 -13.53
C ASP A 144 5.48 13.12 -13.35
N PHE A 145 6.35 12.40 -12.61
CA PHE A 145 6.40 10.95 -12.58
C PHE A 145 6.21 10.36 -11.17
N VAL A 146 5.14 10.74 -10.47
CA VAL A 146 4.91 10.33 -9.08
C VAL A 146 4.11 9.04 -8.98
N TYR A 147 2.95 8.99 -9.62
CA TYR A 147 2.04 7.87 -9.50
C TYR A 147 1.88 7.12 -10.83
N PRO A 148 2.26 5.83 -10.91
CA PRO A 148 1.92 4.97 -12.04
C PRO A 148 0.41 4.90 -12.24
N VAL A 149 -0.07 5.15 -13.44
CA VAL A 149 -1.51 5.07 -13.76
C VAL A 149 -1.86 3.66 -14.22
N GLN A 150 -2.55 2.93 -13.38
CA GLN A 150 -3.03 1.57 -13.67
C GLN A 150 -4.35 1.64 -14.45
N PHE A 151 -4.26 1.64 -15.76
CA PHE A 151 -5.42 1.56 -16.67
C PHE A 151 -5.68 0.12 -17.13
N THR A 152 -6.82 -0.12 -17.76
CA THR A 152 -7.10 -1.43 -18.36
C THR A 152 -5.97 -1.83 -19.31
N ASN A 153 -5.41 -3.03 -19.14
CA ASN A 153 -4.28 -3.57 -19.90
C ASN A 153 -2.90 -2.91 -19.64
N TYR A 154 -2.74 -2.07 -18.59
CA TYR A 154 -1.43 -1.48 -18.29
C TYR A 154 -0.33 -2.54 -18.09
N LYS A 155 -0.69 -3.72 -17.57
CA LYS A 155 0.29 -4.80 -17.33
C LYS A 155 0.83 -5.42 -18.63
N TYR A 156 0.00 -5.51 -19.66
CA TYR A 156 0.47 -5.89 -20.98
C TYR A 156 1.48 -4.87 -21.51
N GLU A 157 1.19 -3.58 -21.41
CA GLU A 157 2.11 -2.51 -21.83
C GLU A 157 3.37 -2.48 -20.96
N LEU A 158 3.26 -2.77 -19.67
CA LEU A 158 4.39 -2.89 -18.76
C LEU A 158 5.30 -4.07 -19.16
N SER A 159 4.74 -5.25 -19.39
CA SER A 159 5.48 -6.42 -19.86
C SER A 159 6.19 -6.16 -21.17
N LYS A 160 5.51 -5.56 -22.16
CA LYS A 160 6.07 -5.17 -23.43
C LYS A 160 7.24 -4.18 -23.27
N THR A 161 7.09 -3.20 -22.36
CA THR A 161 8.13 -2.21 -22.08
C THR A 161 9.34 -2.87 -21.43
N PHE A 162 9.14 -3.73 -20.43
CA PHE A 162 10.22 -4.51 -19.81
C PHE A 162 10.93 -5.44 -20.82
N ASN A 163 10.20 -6.14 -21.67
CA ASN A 163 10.77 -6.98 -22.70
C ASN A 163 11.66 -6.20 -23.69
N ASN A 164 11.36 -4.93 -23.94
CA ASN A 164 12.23 -4.07 -24.73
C ASN A 164 13.49 -3.65 -23.97
N ILE A 165 13.37 -3.31 -22.68
CA ILE A 165 14.49 -2.91 -21.83
C ILE A 165 15.44 -4.09 -21.60
N SER A 166 14.92 -5.29 -21.37
CA SER A 166 15.71 -6.51 -21.12
C SER A 166 16.59 -6.97 -22.29
N LYS A 167 16.36 -6.46 -23.50
CA LYS A 167 17.29 -6.64 -24.63
C LYS A 167 18.69 -6.07 -24.33
N PHE A 168 18.77 -5.15 -23.37
CA PHE A 168 20.01 -4.55 -22.89
C PHE A 168 20.46 -5.22 -21.59
N ARG A 169 21.20 -6.32 -21.70
CA ARG A 169 21.61 -7.21 -20.59
C ARG A 169 22.29 -6.50 -19.41
N GLN A 170 22.87 -5.31 -19.65
CA GLN A 170 23.55 -4.52 -18.62
C GLN A 170 22.60 -3.60 -17.81
N LEU A 171 21.33 -3.48 -18.23
CA LEU A 171 20.39 -2.48 -17.70
C LEU A 171 19.29 -3.14 -16.87
N TYR A 172 19.17 -2.69 -15.64
CA TYR A 172 18.15 -3.10 -14.68
C TYR A 172 17.33 -1.89 -14.25
N SER A 173 16.00 -1.97 -14.33
CA SER A 173 15.11 -0.94 -13.83
C SER A 173 14.71 -1.24 -12.38
N LEU A 174 14.82 -0.25 -11.49
CA LEU A 174 14.54 -0.40 -10.07
C LEU A 174 13.81 0.83 -9.54
N GLY A 175 12.98 0.65 -8.52
CA GLY A 175 12.29 1.73 -7.82
C GLY A 175 10.91 2.03 -8.40
N THR A 176 10.15 2.91 -7.70
CA THR A 176 8.75 3.25 -8.02
C THR A 176 8.56 3.63 -9.49
N GLY A 177 9.40 4.51 -10.01
CA GLY A 177 9.34 4.92 -11.41
C GLY A 177 9.86 3.85 -12.38
N GLY A 178 10.98 3.21 -12.03
CA GLY A 178 11.67 2.22 -12.86
C GLY A 178 10.88 0.92 -13.03
N GLU A 179 10.13 0.53 -12.01
CA GLU A 179 9.29 -0.68 -12.03
C GLU A 179 7.81 -0.41 -12.30
N PHE A 180 7.44 0.85 -12.48
CA PHE A 180 6.03 1.25 -12.63
C PHE A 180 5.14 0.77 -11.49
N ASN A 181 5.67 0.80 -10.27
CA ASN A 181 5.01 0.28 -9.07
C ASN A 181 5.14 1.27 -7.92
N TYR A 182 4.01 1.78 -7.42
CA TYR A 182 4.01 2.62 -6.22
C TYR A 182 4.24 1.74 -5.00
N ALA A 183 5.44 1.82 -4.44
CA ALA A 183 5.86 1.01 -3.29
C ALA A 183 6.54 1.88 -2.22
N ASP A 184 6.34 1.50 -0.97
CA ASP A 184 7.01 2.15 0.16
C ASP A 184 8.52 1.89 0.15
N SER A 185 9.28 2.78 0.78
CA SER A 185 10.75 2.72 0.84
C SER A 185 11.28 1.39 1.38
N GLN A 186 10.57 0.75 2.31
CA GLN A 186 10.94 -0.56 2.85
C GLN A 186 10.89 -1.65 1.78
N ILE A 187 9.85 -1.66 0.97
CA ILE A 187 9.69 -2.61 -0.16
C ILE A 187 10.81 -2.39 -1.17
N LEU A 188 11.09 -1.12 -1.50
CA LEU A 188 12.15 -0.79 -2.45
C LEU A 188 13.54 -1.18 -1.94
N PHE A 189 13.78 -1.07 -0.64
CA PHE A 189 15.02 -1.54 -0.02
C PHE A 189 15.21 -3.05 -0.19
N HIS A 190 14.17 -3.86 0.11
CA HIS A 190 14.23 -5.31 -0.09
C HIS A 190 14.45 -5.68 -1.55
N LYS A 191 13.74 -5.06 -2.49
CA LYS A 191 13.94 -5.28 -3.92
C LYS A 191 15.36 -4.93 -4.38
N SER A 192 15.97 -3.89 -3.78
CA SER A 192 17.36 -3.54 -4.07
C SER A 192 18.32 -4.61 -3.59
N MET A 193 18.09 -5.17 -2.41
CA MET A 193 18.88 -6.29 -1.87
C MET A 193 18.73 -7.55 -2.72
N ASP A 194 17.50 -7.86 -3.15
CA ASP A 194 17.22 -8.99 -4.04
C ASP A 194 17.96 -8.85 -5.37
N LEU A 195 17.94 -7.67 -5.98
CA LEU A 195 18.68 -7.40 -7.21
C LEU A 195 20.20 -7.59 -7.00
N VAL A 196 20.75 -7.08 -5.89
CA VAL A 196 22.17 -7.29 -5.56
C VAL A 196 22.50 -8.76 -5.42
N ASN A 197 21.68 -9.54 -4.72
CA ASN A 197 21.88 -10.98 -4.55
C ASN A 197 21.88 -11.71 -5.90
N ILE A 198 20.94 -11.38 -6.78
CA ILE A 198 20.87 -11.94 -8.14
C ILE A 198 22.11 -11.57 -8.97
N LEU A 199 22.58 -10.31 -8.89
CA LEU A 199 23.74 -9.84 -9.64
C LEU A 199 25.06 -10.44 -9.12
N CYS A 200 25.12 -10.79 -7.82
CA CYS A 200 26.29 -11.40 -7.20
C CYS A 200 26.31 -12.93 -7.29
N ASP A 201 25.23 -13.56 -7.74
CA ASP A 201 25.17 -15.01 -7.90
C ASP A 201 26.04 -15.47 -9.07
N LYS A 202 27.17 -16.09 -8.74
CA LYS A 202 28.17 -16.59 -9.71
C LYS A 202 27.68 -17.76 -10.57
N HIS A 203 26.55 -18.37 -10.23
CA HIS A 203 25.96 -19.52 -10.93
C HIS A 203 24.87 -19.11 -11.92
N SER A 204 24.38 -17.88 -11.86
CA SER A 204 23.34 -17.39 -12.78
C SER A 204 23.93 -16.82 -14.07
N THR A 205 23.35 -17.20 -15.20
CA THR A 205 23.65 -16.55 -16.49
C THR A 205 23.03 -15.16 -16.56
N GLU A 206 23.58 -14.24 -17.35
CA GLU A 206 23.01 -12.90 -17.58
C GLU A 206 21.54 -12.96 -18.01
N THR A 207 21.14 -13.95 -18.79
CA THR A 207 19.75 -14.14 -19.22
C THR A 207 18.84 -14.56 -18.07
N GLN A 208 19.29 -15.47 -17.19
CA GLN A 208 18.55 -15.88 -16.00
C GLN A 208 18.38 -14.72 -15.01
N VAL A 209 19.42 -13.90 -14.82
CA VAL A 209 19.37 -12.70 -13.97
C VAL A 209 18.30 -11.73 -14.47
N GLN A 210 18.27 -11.44 -15.78
CA GLN A 210 17.23 -10.57 -16.36
C GLN A 210 15.83 -11.16 -16.25
N GLN A 211 15.69 -12.45 -16.48
CA GLN A 211 14.41 -13.14 -16.36
C GLN A 211 13.90 -13.13 -14.94
N ASN A 212 14.75 -13.41 -13.96
CA ASN A 212 14.41 -13.36 -12.53
C ASN A 212 14.01 -11.95 -12.10
N HIS A 213 14.72 -10.91 -12.59
CA HIS A 213 14.36 -9.52 -12.30
C HIS A 213 12.98 -9.16 -12.87
N ILE A 214 12.70 -9.51 -14.12
CA ILE A 214 11.39 -9.27 -14.73
C ILE A 214 10.29 -10.01 -13.97
N GLU A 215 10.51 -11.25 -13.57
CA GLU A 215 9.55 -12.05 -12.81
C GLU A 215 9.26 -11.48 -11.43
N THR A 216 10.22 -10.84 -10.77
CA THR A 216 9.99 -10.14 -9.49
C THR A 216 9.13 -8.87 -9.65
N VAL A 217 9.22 -8.21 -10.80
CA VAL A 217 8.45 -7.00 -11.10
C VAL A 217 7.05 -7.32 -11.63
N LEU A 218 6.95 -8.34 -12.49
CA LEU A 218 5.67 -8.81 -13.04
C LEU A 218 5.02 -9.79 -12.06
N ASN A 219 4.03 -9.32 -11.32
CA ASN A 219 3.35 -10.11 -10.30
C ASN A 219 2.83 -11.45 -10.84
N LYS A 220 3.13 -12.51 -10.11
CA LYS A 220 2.59 -13.85 -10.36
C LYS A 220 1.17 -13.95 -9.79
N HIS A 221 0.44 -14.95 -10.23
CA HIS A 221 -0.83 -15.30 -9.65
C HIS A 221 -0.67 -16.26 -8.45
N VAL A 222 -1.61 -16.21 -7.53
CA VAL A 222 -1.68 -17.06 -6.33
C VAL A 222 -3.03 -17.78 -6.33
N VAL A 223 -3.06 -19.03 -5.89
CA VAL A 223 -4.30 -19.79 -5.73
C VAL A 223 -4.78 -19.64 -4.28
N LEU A 224 -5.96 -19.05 -4.08
CA LEU A 224 -6.65 -18.97 -2.80
C LEU A 224 -7.85 -19.92 -2.80
N GLY A 225 -7.73 -21.02 -2.08
CA GLY A 225 -8.73 -22.09 -2.13
C GLY A 225 -8.88 -22.66 -3.55
N LYS A 226 -10.02 -22.41 -4.18
CA LYS A 226 -10.33 -22.89 -5.54
C LYS A 226 -10.17 -21.83 -6.62
N LYS A 227 -9.81 -20.59 -6.29
CA LYS A 227 -9.70 -19.47 -7.23
C LYS A 227 -8.28 -18.98 -7.39
N THR A 228 -7.92 -18.63 -8.59
CA THR A 228 -6.67 -17.95 -8.90
C THR A 228 -6.88 -16.43 -8.75
N VAL A 229 -5.95 -15.78 -8.05
CA VAL A 229 -5.89 -14.36 -7.80
C VAL A 229 -4.63 -13.81 -8.43
N GLY A 230 -4.73 -12.71 -9.15
CA GLY A 230 -3.59 -12.10 -9.83
C GLY A 230 -4.01 -11.45 -11.15
N ASP A 231 -3.04 -11.25 -12.01
CA ASP A 231 -3.24 -10.55 -13.25
C ASP A 231 -4.14 -11.30 -14.24
N GLY A 232 -5.13 -10.60 -14.76
CA GLY A 232 -6.11 -11.16 -15.69
C GLY A 232 -7.22 -11.98 -15.05
N TYR A 233 -7.22 -12.13 -13.71
CA TYR A 233 -8.28 -12.79 -12.97
C TYR A 233 -9.25 -11.79 -12.36
N LEU A 234 -10.49 -12.24 -12.09
CA LEU A 234 -11.48 -11.45 -11.39
C LEU A 234 -11.04 -11.20 -9.94
N PRO A 235 -11.44 -10.08 -9.33
CA PRO A 235 -11.20 -9.83 -7.91
C PRO A 235 -11.71 -10.96 -7.03
N TYR A 236 -10.97 -11.28 -5.97
CA TYR A 236 -11.37 -12.23 -4.94
C TYR A 236 -12.09 -11.48 -3.83
N ILE A 237 -13.37 -11.81 -3.61
CA ILE A 237 -14.25 -11.10 -2.67
C ILE A 237 -14.31 -11.85 -1.35
N ILE A 238 -13.86 -11.22 -0.28
CA ILE A 238 -13.83 -11.78 1.09
C ILE A 238 -14.87 -11.06 1.94
N ALA A 239 -15.84 -11.78 2.47
CA ALA A 239 -16.71 -11.27 3.53
C ALA A 239 -15.96 -11.27 4.87
N GLU A 240 -15.87 -10.12 5.51
CA GLU A 240 -15.22 -9.96 6.81
C GLU A 240 -16.24 -10.16 7.93
N ALA A 241 -16.38 -11.38 8.44
CA ALA A 241 -17.21 -11.64 9.63
C ALA A 241 -16.55 -11.13 10.92
N GLY A 242 -15.21 -11.24 10.99
CA GLY A 242 -14.45 -10.74 12.14
C GLY A 242 -14.95 -11.28 13.46
N LEU A 243 -15.43 -10.40 14.33
CA LEU A 243 -16.08 -10.71 15.63
C LEU A 243 -17.59 -10.42 15.64
N ASN A 244 -18.18 -10.06 14.50
CA ASN A 244 -19.59 -9.64 14.41
C ASN A 244 -20.59 -10.77 14.74
N HIS A 245 -20.12 -11.98 14.95
CA HIS A 245 -20.91 -13.11 15.48
C HIS A 245 -21.14 -13.02 17.00
N ASN A 246 -20.50 -12.07 17.72
CA ASN A 246 -20.67 -11.84 19.16
C ASN A 246 -20.52 -13.13 20.03
N GLY A 247 -19.68 -14.08 19.65
CA GLY A 247 -19.52 -15.36 20.33
C GLY A 247 -20.62 -16.40 20.02
N ASP A 248 -21.63 -16.04 19.22
CA ASP A 248 -22.79 -16.86 18.89
C ASP A 248 -22.56 -17.64 17.58
N VAL A 249 -22.68 -18.98 17.64
CA VAL A 249 -22.49 -19.89 16.51
C VAL A 249 -23.61 -19.76 15.47
N ASP A 250 -24.83 -19.52 15.89
CA ASP A 250 -25.97 -19.38 14.96
C ASP A 250 -25.92 -18.06 14.23
N LEU A 251 -25.45 -16.99 14.89
CA LEU A 251 -25.17 -15.72 14.21
C LEU A 251 -23.99 -15.87 13.23
N ALA A 252 -22.95 -16.62 13.60
CA ALA A 252 -21.84 -16.92 12.67
C ALA A 252 -22.32 -17.68 11.43
N LYS A 253 -23.25 -18.63 11.56
CA LYS A 253 -23.87 -19.34 10.42
C LYS A 253 -24.71 -18.39 9.55
N LYS A 254 -25.45 -17.46 10.15
CA LYS A 254 -26.19 -16.43 9.41
C LYS A 254 -25.25 -15.54 8.58
N LEU A 255 -24.11 -15.13 9.14
CA LEU A 255 -23.08 -14.37 8.40
C LEU A 255 -22.53 -15.18 7.21
N ILE A 256 -22.33 -16.50 7.39
CA ILE A 256 -21.94 -17.40 6.28
C ILE A 256 -23.02 -17.41 5.18
N ASP A 257 -24.29 -17.54 5.55
CA ASP A 257 -25.39 -17.58 4.59
C ASP A 257 -25.54 -16.24 3.83
N GLU A 258 -25.37 -15.10 4.50
CA GLU A 258 -25.38 -13.80 3.83
C GLU A 258 -24.19 -13.63 2.89
N ALA A 259 -22.98 -14.08 3.28
CA ALA A 259 -21.82 -14.07 2.39
C ALA A 259 -22.05 -14.89 1.12
N ILE A 260 -22.72 -16.04 1.22
CA ILE A 260 -23.12 -16.86 0.07
C ILE A 260 -24.12 -16.13 -0.80
N LYS A 261 -25.16 -15.55 -0.20
CA LYS A 261 -26.23 -14.84 -0.89
C LYS A 261 -25.72 -13.67 -1.73
N ILE A 262 -24.73 -12.93 -1.21
CA ILE A 262 -24.08 -11.82 -1.93
C ILE A 262 -22.92 -12.28 -2.82
N LYS A 263 -22.72 -13.60 -2.96
CA LYS A 263 -21.73 -14.22 -3.87
C LYS A 263 -20.28 -13.86 -3.54
N CYS A 264 -19.93 -13.77 -2.26
CA CYS A 264 -18.55 -13.70 -1.85
C CYS A 264 -17.81 -15.01 -2.18
N ASP A 265 -16.51 -14.89 -2.46
CA ASP A 265 -15.65 -16.07 -2.70
C ASP A 265 -15.30 -16.79 -1.41
N SER A 266 -15.17 -16.04 -0.33
CA SER A 266 -14.87 -16.58 0.99
C SER A 266 -15.43 -15.71 2.11
N ILE A 267 -15.45 -16.29 3.32
CA ILE A 267 -15.73 -15.57 4.56
C ILE A 267 -14.57 -15.73 5.53
N LYS A 268 -14.22 -14.65 6.24
CA LYS A 268 -13.09 -14.60 7.17
C LYS A 268 -13.53 -14.34 8.60
N PHE A 269 -13.06 -15.20 9.51
CA PHE A 269 -13.21 -15.08 10.96
C PHE A 269 -11.88 -14.69 11.64
N GLN A 270 -11.88 -14.67 12.97
CA GLN A 270 -10.70 -14.46 13.80
C GLN A 270 -10.57 -15.63 14.78
N THR A 271 -9.36 -16.13 14.97
CA THR A 271 -9.07 -17.26 15.87
C THR A 271 -8.03 -16.85 16.90
N PHE A 272 -8.44 -16.79 18.16
CA PHE A 272 -7.61 -16.40 19.30
C PHE A 272 -8.24 -16.92 20.60
N THR A 273 -7.43 -16.88 21.67
CA THR A 273 -7.95 -16.88 23.04
C THR A 273 -7.76 -15.49 23.64
N ALA A 274 -8.64 -15.05 24.54
CA ALA A 274 -8.47 -13.74 25.20
C ALA A 274 -7.08 -13.63 25.84
N LYS A 275 -6.63 -14.71 26.50
CA LYS A 275 -5.32 -14.79 27.16
C LYS A 275 -4.13 -14.58 26.22
N SER A 276 -4.20 -15.06 24.98
CA SER A 276 -3.11 -14.91 24.00
C SER A 276 -3.10 -13.52 23.35
N ARG A 277 -4.24 -12.82 23.39
CA ARG A 277 -4.41 -11.54 22.70
C ARG A 277 -4.15 -10.33 23.56
N ILE A 278 -4.49 -10.38 24.85
CA ILE A 278 -4.41 -9.23 25.74
C ILE A 278 -4.18 -9.63 27.19
N SER A 279 -3.49 -8.78 27.98
CA SER A 279 -3.35 -8.97 29.42
C SER A 279 -4.67 -8.67 30.16
N LYS A 280 -4.96 -9.44 31.20
CA LYS A 280 -6.11 -9.19 32.10
C LYS A 280 -6.07 -7.82 32.78
N GLU A 281 -4.86 -7.26 32.92
CA GLU A 281 -4.63 -5.98 33.57
C GLU A 281 -4.83 -4.78 32.63
N THR A 282 -5.08 -5.02 31.34
CA THR A 282 -5.27 -3.95 30.36
C THR A 282 -6.59 -3.24 30.63
N LYS A 283 -6.52 -1.92 30.85
CA LYS A 283 -7.70 -1.08 31.04
C LYS A 283 -8.55 -1.05 29.79
N SER A 284 -9.88 -0.98 29.93
CA SER A 284 -10.82 -0.83 28.82
C SER A 284 -10.51 0.40 27.97
N VAL A 285 -10.78 0.30 26.68
CA VAL A 285 -10.64 1.40 25.74
C VAL A 285 -11.97 2.12 25.65
N LYS A 286 -11.95 3.42 25.88
CA LYS A 286 -13.14 4.27 25.98
C LYS A 286 -14.14 4.12 24.82
N TYR A 287 -13.65 3.82 23.62
CA TYR A 287 -14.53 3.63 22.47
C TYR A 287 -15.37 2.33 22.51
N ALA A 288 -14.89 1.30 23.22
CA ALA A 288 -15.65 0.06 23.41
C ALA A 288 -16.82 0.27 24.38
N GLU A 289 -16.61 1.13 25.38
CA GLU A 289 -17.67 1.55 26.31
C GLU A 289 -18.77 2.36 25.59
N GLU A 290 -18.40 3.18 24.61
CA GLU A 290 -19.32 3.99 23.81
C GLU A 290 -20.11 3.18 22.77
N ALA A 291 -19.52 2.12 22.22
CA ALA A 291 -20.13 1.33 21.14
C ALA A 291 -21.19 0.35 21.64
N ASP A 292 -20.93 -0.34 22.76
CA ASP A 292 -21.79 -1.43 23.25
C ASP A 292 -22.60 -1.06 24.50
N GLY A 293 -22.31 0.09 25.14
CA GLY A 293 -22.93 0.50 26.40
C GLY A 293 -22.63 -0.44 27.59
N LEU A 294 -21.70 -1.36 27.43
CA LEU A 294 -21.29 -2.35 28.43
C LEU A 294 -20.04 -1.85 29.16
N GLN A 295 -20.08 -1.85 30.47
CA GLN A 295 -18.90 -1.62 31.33
C GLN A 295 -18.15 -2.95 31.53
N GLU A 296 -17.50 -3.44 30.47
CA GLU A 296 -16.61 -4.58 30.56
C GLU A 296 -15.16 -4.17 30.24
N ASN A 297 -14.18 -4.88 30.80
CA ASN A 297 -12.80 -4.65 30.39
C ASN A 297 -12.53 -5.35 29.04
N ILE A 298 -11.46 -4.90 28.36
CA ILE A 298 -11.15 -5.40 27.02
C ILE A 298 -10.84 -6.92 26.99
N TYR A 299 -10.36 -7.50 28.08
CA TYR A 299 -10.13 -8.93 28.21
C TYR A 299 -11.45 -9.69 28.23
N GLU A 300 -12.43 -9.26 29.05
CA GLU A 300 -13.77 -9.83 29.15
C GLU A 300 -14.51 -9.74 27.81
N MET A 301 -14.38 -8.60 27.12
CA MET A 301 -14.91 -8.43 25.78
C MET A 301 -14.35 -9.48 24.82
N PHE A 302 -13.03 -9.67 24.77
CA PHE A 302 -12.44 -10.70 23.90
C PHE A 302 -12.82 -12.12 24.33
N GLU A 303 -12.99 -12.38 25.64
CA GLU A 303 -13.43 -13.68 26.12
C GLU A 303 -14.88 -13.98 25.66
N ARG A 304 -15.78 -13.01 25.79
CA ARG A 304 -17.18 -13.10 25.31
C ARG A 304 -17.29 -13.27 23.79
N LEU A 305 -16.45 -12.55 23.05
CA LEU A 305 -16.47 -12.54 21.58
C LEU A 305 -15.71 -13.73 20.96
N SER A 306 -14.95 -14.50 21.73
CA SER A 306 -14.19 -15.61 21.19
C SER A 306 -15.09 -16.83 20.87
N LEU A 307 -14.79 -17.51 19.77
CA LEU A 307 -15.33 -18.84 19.50
C LEU A 307 -14.35 -19.90 19.99
N ASN A 308 -14.81 -20.88 20.74
CA ASN A 308 -13.99 -22.01 21.13
C ASN A 308 -13.75 -22.99 19.95
N GLU A 309 -12.88 -23.98 20.14
CA GLU A 309 -12.56 -24.94 19.07
C GLU A 309 -13.78 -25.71 18.56
N LYS A 310 -14.74 -26.09 19.41
CA LYS A 310 -15.95 -26.76 19.01
C LYS A 310 -16.78 -25.91 18.07
N ALA A 311 -16.97 -24.64 18.42
CA ALA A 311 -17.68 -23.67 17.62
C ALA A 311 -16.98 -23.45 16.25
N HIS A 312 -15.65 -23.31 16.25
CA HIS A 312 -14.90 -23.22 15.00
C HIS A 312 -15.09 -24.45 14.11
N ARG A 313 -14.99 -25.67 14.66
CA ARG A 313 -15.24 -26.91 13.89
C ARG A 313 -16.62 -26.90 13.29
N GLU A 314 -17.62 -26.47 14.03
CA GLU A 314 -19.00 -26.40 13.60
C GLU A 314 -19.21 -25.42 12.44
N ILE A 315 -18.74 -24.16 12.56
CA ILE A 315 -18.91 -23.16 11.49
C ILE A 315 -18.09 -23.52 10.25
N PHE A 316 -16.88 -24.09 10.40
CA PHE A 316 -16.07 -24.56 9.27
C PHE A 316 -16.74 -25.71 8.53
N SER A 317 -17.30 -26.70 9.28
CA SER A 317 -18.08 -27.78 8.68
C SER A 317 -19.32 -27.24 7.97
N TYR A 318 -20.01 -26.27 8.57
CA TYR A 318 -21.19 -25.63 7.98
C TYR A 318 -20.83 -24.91 6.68
N ALA A 319 -19.82 -24.03 6.67
CA ALA A 319 -19.38 -23.32 5.48
C ALA A 319 -18.98 -24.28 4.34
N LYS A 320 -18.25 -25.37 4.67
CA LYS A 320 -17.85 -26.36 3.70
C LYS A 320 -19.06 -27.09 3.08
N LYS A 321 -20.09 -27.46 3.88
CA LYS A 321 -21.34 -28.02 3.38
C LYS A 321 -22.11 -27.05 2.50
N ARG A 322 -22.04 -25.76 2.79
CA ARG A 322 -22.70 -24.69 2.04
C ARG A 322 -21.92 -24.28 0.78
N GLY A 323 -20.67 -24.74 0.61
CA GLY A 323 -19.86 -24.53 -0.58
C GLY A 323 -19.11 -23.22 -0.65
N ILE A 324 -18.99 -22.47 0.45
CA ILE A 324 -18.15 -21.24 0.54
C ILE A 324 -16.81 -21.57 1.19
N GLU A 325 -15.75 -20.92 0.68
CA GLU A 325 -14.42 -20.96 1.29
C GLU A 325 -14.44 -20.21 2.64
N ILE A 326 -13.89 -20.82 3.68
CA ILE A 326 -13.80 -20.24 5.02
C ILE A 326 -12.35 -20.27 5.52
N PHE A 327 -11.89 -19.17 6.07
CA PHE A 327 -10.57 -19.06 6.67
C PHE A 327 -10.60 -18.08 7.85
N SER A 328 -9.47 -17.93 8.52
CA SER A 328 -9.39 -17.11 9.72
C SER A 328 -8.04 -16.41 9.84
N THR A 329 -8.03 -15.32 10.61
CA THR A 329 -6.83 -14.67 11.09
C THR A 329 -6.43 -15.28 12.42
N PRO A 330 -5.32 -16.02 12.52
CA PRO A 330 -4.77 -16.45 13.80
C PRO A 330 -4.02 -15.30 14.47
N PHE A 331 -4.04 -15.25 15.80
CA PHE A 331 -3.31 -14.26 16.60
C PHE A 331 -2.20 -14.87 17.47
N ASP A 332 -2.02 -16.18 17.41
CA ASP A 332 -0.97 -16.91 18.11
C ASP A 332 -0.64 -18.22 17.40
N GLU A 333 0.48 -18.84 17.75
CA GLU A 333 0.95 -20.09 17.14
C GLU A 333 0.00 -21.26 17.38
N TYR A 334 -0.68 -21.29 18.52
CA TYR A 334 -1.67 -22.31 18.83
C TYR A 334 -2.84 -22.24 17.85
N SER A 335 -3.34 -21.02 17.59
CA SER A 335 -4.38 -20.76 16.60
C SER A 335 -3.96 -21.16 15.18
N VAL A 336 -2.70 -20.94 14.80
CA VAL A 336 -2.17 -21.44 13.52
C VAL A 336 -2.25 -22.95 13.45
N ASN A 337 -1.76 -23.66 14.48
CA ASN A 337 -1.77 -25.12 14.54
C ASN A 337 -3.18 -25.69 14.51
N PHE A 338 -4.11 -25.03 15.19
CA PHE A 338 -5.52 -25.42 15.20
C PHE A 338 -6.16 -25.25 13.82
N LEU A 339 -5.98 -24.08 13.17
CA LEU A 339 -6.51 -23.79 11.84
C LEU A 339 -5.89 -24.71 10.78
N ASP A 340 -4.61 -25.05 10.92
CA ASP A 340 -3.95 -25.99 10.03
C ASP A 340 -4.60 -27.38 10.07
N LYS A 341 -4.91 -27.86 11.28
CA LYS A 341 -5.66 -29.11 11.50
C LYS A 341 -7.11 -29.06 11.01
N LEU A 342 -7.74 -27.87 10.99
CA LEU A 342 -9.05 -27.65 10.39
C LEU A 342 -9.03 -27.70 8.86
N GLY A 343 -7.85 -27.60 8.26
CA GLY A 343 -7.65 -27.68 6.83
C GLY A 343 -8.00 -26.37 6.11
N VAL A 344 -7.63 -25.21 6.68
CA VAL A 344 -7.69 -23.93 5.96
C VAL A 344 -6.76 -23.97 4.74
N ASN A 345 -7.18 -23.35 3.65
CA ASN A 345 -6.39 -23.30 2.42
C ASN A 345 -5.41 -22.14 2.38
N PHE A 346 -5.62 -21.11 3.18
CA PHE A 346 -4.76 -19.93 3.29
C PHE A 346 -5.04 -19.18 4.59
N TYR A 347 -4.16 -18.24 4.95
CA TYR A 347 -4.23 -17.45 6.18
C TYR A 347 -4.30 -15.97 5.89
N LYS A 348 -4.73 -15.19 6.89
CA LYS A 348 -4.54 -13.74 6.93
C LYS A 348 -3.78 -13.35 8.19
N VAL A 349 -2.81 -12.43 8.06
CA VAL A 349 -2.16 -11.76 9.17
C VAL A 349 -2.79 -10.38 9.34
N ALA A 350 -3.19 -10.05 10.58
CA ALA A 350 -3.70 -8.73 10.90
C ALA A 350 -2.59 -7.68 10.83
N SER A 351 -2.94 -6.42 10.52
CA SER A 351 -1.96 -5.34 10.43
C SER A 351 -1.13 -5.13 11.70
N VAL A 352 -1.72 -5.36 12.87
CA VAL A 352 -1.02 -5.29 14.17
C VAL A 352 0.04 -6.37 14.34
N ASP A 353 -0.10 -7.51 13.64
CA ASP A 353 0.81 -8.66 13.73
C ASP A 353 1.84 -8.71 12.60
N LEU A 354 1.92 -7.70 11.73
CA LEU A 354 2.96 -7.63 10.70
C LEU A 354 4.39 -7.55 11.28
N VAL A 355 4.50 -7.13 12.53
CA VAL A 355 5.77 -7.11 13.28
C VAL A 355 5.99 -8.36 14.15
N ASN A 356 5.01 -9.26 14.21
CA ASN A 356 5.08 -10.51 14.97
C ASN A 356 5.77 -11.59 14.13
N LEU A 357 7.08 -11.48 14.02
CA LEU A 357 7.89 -12.39 13.20
C LEU A 357 7.74 -13.88 13.57
N PRO A 358 7.65 -14.28 14.87
CA PRO A 358 7.38 -15.67 15.23
C PRO A 358 6.08 -16.21 14.63
N LEU A 359 4.98 -15.44 14.72
CA LEU A 359 3.69 -15.81 14.15
C LEU A 359 3.77 -15.96 12.63
N ILE A 360 4.36 -14.96 11.94
CA ILE A 360 4.53 -14.98 10.48
C ILE A 360 5.38 -16.18 10.05
N LYS A 361 6.48 -16.44 10.76
CA LYS A 361 7.33 -17.61 10.51
C LYS A 361 6.52 -18.90 10.64
N ARG A 362 5.77 -19.05 11.73
CA ARG A 362 4.95 -20.25 11.97
C ARG A 362 3.89 -20.47 10.88
N ILE A 363 3.26 -19.38 10.39
CA ILE A 363 2.34 -19.47 9.25
C ILE A 363 3.10 -19.88 7.98
N GLY A 364 4.27 -19.25 7.70
CA GLY A 364 5.10 -19.59 6.55
C GLY A 364 5.51 -21.06 6.49
N GLU A 365 5.79 -21.67 7.64
CA GLU A 365 6.11 -23.10 7.75
C GLU A 365 4.97 -24.05 7.30
N THR A 366 3.73 -23.57 7.23
CA THR A 366 2.61 -24.33 6.68
C THR A 366 2.66 -24.47 5.16
N GLY A 367 3.46 -23.65 4.47
CA GLY A 367 3.54 -23.61 3.00
C GLY A 367 2.27 -23.12 2.29
N LYS A 368 1.28 -22.62 3.03
CA LYS A 368 0.01 -22.14 2.47
C LYS A 368 0.06 -20.65 2.12
N PRO A 369 -0.73 -20.20 1.14
CA PRO A 369 -0.82 -18.78 0.81
C PRO A 369 -1.18 -17.90 2.00
N LEU A 370 -0.67 -16.68 2.01
CA LEU A 370 -0.82 -15.73 3.10
C LEU A 370 -1.27 -14.37 2.57
N ILE A 371 -2.31 -13.81 3.20
CA ILE A 371 -2.78 -12.45 2.96
C ILE A 371 -2.21 -11.56 4.07
N LEU A 372 -1.44 -10.57 3.72
CA LEU A 372 -0.93 -9.53 4.63
C LEU A 372 -1.82 -8.29 4.56
N SER A 373 -2.18 -7.73 5.71
CA SER A 373 -3.11 -6.59 5.80
C SER A 373 -2.40 -5.31 6.24
#